data_f75c85d088ebabae6ea1c12c5fdc77b4
#
_entry.id   f75c85d088ebabae6ea1c12c5fdc77b4
#
_cell.length_a   1.000
_cell.length_b   1.000
_cell.length_c   1.000
_cell.angle_alpha   90.00
_cell.angle_beta   90.00
_cell.angle_gamma   90.00
#
_symmetry.space_group_name_H-M   'P 1'
#
loop_
_entity.id
_entity.type
_entity.pdbx_description
1 polymer ?
#
loop_
_entity_poly.entity_id
_entity_poly.type
_entity_poly.pdbx_seq_one_letter_code
_entity_poly.pdbx_strand_id
1 'polypeptide(L)'
;MYLLDTNVVSELRKAADGSANSGVMQWQAGVDPVHCYVSALTMMELEIGVLRIERRDANQGARLRAWLDESVRPEFIGRVLPVNEAVAIRCARLHVPDPRPERDALIAATALEHGLTVVTRNEADFKPTGVALVNPWSRKRSAPAPEIAL
;
A
#
# COMPACT_ATOMS: atom_id res chain seq x y z
N MET A 1 0.67 9.85 8.92
CA MET A 1 1.61 8.95 8.20
C MET A 1 0.87 7.72 7.72
N TYR A 2 1.34 7.10 6.65
CA TYR A 2 0.60 6.11 5.88
C TYR A 2 1.39 4.82 5.71
N LEU A 3 0.69 3.69 5.69
CA LEU A 3 1.20 2.39 5.28
C LEU A 3 0.50 2.01 3.98
N LEU A 4 1.26 1.95 2.89
CA LEU A 4 0.71 1.62 1.58
C LEU A 4 0.56 0.11 1.42
N ASP A 5 -0.66 -0.33 1.11
CA ASP A 5 -0.90 -1.72 0.72
C ASP A 5 -0.30 -2.00 -0.67
N THR A 6 -0.03 -3.24 -0.95
CA THR A 6 0.59 -3.69 -2.19
C THR A 6 -0.15 -3.20 -3.44
N ASN A 7 -1.48 -3.18 -3.42
CA ASN A 7 -2.28 -2.72 -4.56
C ASN A 7 -2.04 -1.23 -4.90
N VAL A 8 -1.73 -0.40 -3.90
CA VAL A 8 -1.40 1.02 -4.12
C VAL A 8 -0.05 1.16 -4.81
N VAL A 9 0.97 0.45 -4.31
CA VAL A 9 2.32 0.47 -4.91
C VAL A 9 2.27 -0.03 -6.36
N SER A 10 1.54 -1.12 -6.60
CA SER A 10 1.35 -1.66 -7.95
C SER A 10 0.62 -0.70 -8.89
N GLU A 11 -0.36 0.04 -8.38
CA GLU A 11 -1.08 1.05 -9.17
C GLU A 11 -0.17 2.23 -9.54
N LEU A 12 0.68 2.66 -8.62
CA LEU A 12 1.62 3.76 -8.86
C LEU A 12 2.64 3.44 -9.96
N ARG A 13 2.92 2.16 -10.23
CA ARG A 13 3.75 1.74 -11.37
C ARG A 13 3.20 2.26 -12.71
N LYS A 14 1.89 2.36 -12.84
CA LYS A 14 1.22 2.81 -14.06
C LYS A 14 1.29 4.33 -14.26
N ALA A 15 1.84 5.07 -13.31
CA ALA A 15 1.94 6.53 -13.41
C ALA A 15 2.78 6.98 -14.60
N ALA A 16 3.83 6.23 -14.95
CA ALA A 16 4.75 6.57 -16.03
C ALA A 16 4.10 6.56 -17.42
N ASP A 17 3.09 5.69 -17.64
CA ASP A 17 2.37 5.59 -18.91
C ASP A 17 1.01 6.30 -18.91
N GLY A 18 0.67 6.97 -17.81
CA GLY A 18 -0.59 7.72 -17.65
C GLY A 18 -1.82 6.84 -17.40
N SER A 19 -1.67 5.53 -17.19
CA SER A 19 -2.79 4.60 -16.98
C SER A 19 -3.16 4.39 -15.52
N ALA A 20 -2.46 5.03 -14.58
CA ALA A 20 -2.77 4.94 -13.16
C ALA A 20 -4.14 5.57 -12.85
N ASN A 21 -4.84 5.00 -11.86
CA ASN A 21 -6.12 5.52 -11.40
C ASN A 21 -5.99 6.99 -10.97
N SER A 22 -6.91 7.84 -11.44
CA SER A 22 -6.86 9.28 -11.19
C SER A 22 -6.98 9.64 -9.70
N GLY A 23 -7.78 8.91 -8.94
CA GLY A 23 -7.93 9.11 -7.50
C GLY A 23 -6.64 8.78 -6.74
N VAL A 24 -5.95 7.72 -7.13
CA VAL A 24 -4.64 7.34 -6.56
C VAL A 24 -3.60 8.41 -6.86
N MET A 25 -3.55 8.90 -8.09
CA MET A 25 -2.63 9.96 -8.48
C MET A 25 -2.89 11.27 -7.74
N GLN A 26 -4.15 11.64 -7.57
CA GLN A 26 -4.56 12.81 -6.79
C GLN A 26 -4.16 12.69 -5.33
N TRP A 27 -4.38 11.54 -4.73
CA TRP A 27 -3.99 11.27 -3.35
C TRP A 27 -2.47 11.39 -3.19
N GLN A 28 -1.70 10.74 -4.06
CA GLN A 28 -0.25 10.78 -4.03
C GLN A 28 0.31 12.19 -4.16
N ALA A 29 -0.27 12.99 -5.04
CA ALA A 29 0.15 14.38 -5.26
C ALA A 29 -0.03 15.27 -4.01
N GLY A 30 -0.98 14.92 -3.14
CA GLY A 30 -1.28 15.65 -1.91
C GLY A 30 -0.51 15.16 -0.67
N VAL A 31 0.34 14.16 -0.80
CA VAL A 31 1.05 13.53 0.33
C VAL A 31 2.55 13.61 0.13
N ASP A 32 3.28 13.98 1.19
CA ASP A 32 4.74 13.95 1.17
C ASP A 32 5.20 12.48 1.17
N PRO A 33 6.00 12.05 0.17
CA PRO A 33 6.49 10.68 0.09
C PRO A 33 7.20 10.18 1.36
N VAL A 34 7.86 11.05 2.10
CA VAL A 34 8.56 10.70 3.34
C VAL A 34 7.61 10.19 4.43
N HIS A 35 6.31 10.49 4.34
CA HIS A 35 5.29 10.03 5.26
C HIS A 35 4.67 8.68 4.85
N CYS A 36 5.14 8.06 3.76
CA CYS A 36 4.64 6.80 3.24
C CYS A 36 5.62 5.67 3.55
N TYR A 37 5.10 4.64 4.19
CA TYR A 37 5.81 3.43 4.59
C TYR A 37 5.20 2.22 3.87
N VAL A 38 5.93 1.13 3.80
CA VAL A 38 5.44 -0.18 3.38
C VAL A 38 5.83 -1.24 4.41
N SER A 39 5.06 -2.32 4.46
CA SER A 39 5.42 -3.51 5.23
C SER A 39 6.44 -4.37 4.47
N ALA A 40 7.28 -5.09 5.20
CA ALA A 40 8.09 -6.17 4.63
C ALA A 40 7.24 -7.18 3.85
N LEU A 41 5.99 -7.40 4.26
CA LEU A 41 5.05 -8.25 3.51
C LEU A 41 4.69 -7.69 2.15
N THR A 42 4.53 -6.38 2.03
CA THR A 42 4.31 -5.74 0.73
C THR A 42 5.52 -5.97 -0.19
N MET A 43 6.73 -5.86 0.33
CA MET A 43 7.93 -6.18 -0.45
C MET A 43 7.96 -7.64 -0.89
N MET A 44 7.54 -8.57 -0.02
CA MET A 44 7.39 -9.99 -0.37
C MET A 44 6.36 -10.18 -1.50
N GLU A 45 5.20 -9.57 -1.40
CA GLU A 45 4.15 -9.70 -2.40
C GLU A 45 4.57 -9.14 -3.77
N LEU A 46 5.26 -8.00 -3.78
CA LEU A 46 5.83 -7.42 -4.99
C LEU A 46 6.88 -8.34 -5.62
N GLU A 47 7.77 -8.91 -4.81
CA GLU A 47 8.78 -9.87 -5.26
C GLU A 47 8.15 -11.13 -5.85
N ILE A 48 7.14 -11.69 -5.19
CA ILE A 48 6.36 -12.82 -5.72
C ILE A 48 5.76 -12.48 -7.09
N GLY A 49 5.18 -11.31 -7.22
CA GLY A 49 4.60 -10.84 -8.48
C GLY A 49 5.63 -10.77 -9.60
N VAL A 50 6.80 -10.22 -9.33
CA VAL A 50 7.91 -10.15 -10.29
C VAL A 50 8.38 -11.54 -10.69
N LEU A 51 8.65 -12.42 -9.72
CA LEU A 51 9.12 -13.79 -9.96
C LEU A 51 8.15 -14.59 -10.83
N ARG A 52 6.85 -14.45 -10.60
CA ARG A 52 5.81 -15.11 -11.42
C ARG A 52 5.83 -14.66 -12.86
N ILE A 53 6.00 -13.36 -13.10
CA ILE A 53 6.05 -12.82 -14.46
C ILE A 53 7.38 -13.19 -15.15
N GLU A 54 8.50 -13.11 -14.45
CA GLU A 54 9.81 -13.54 -14.97
C GLU A 54 9.77 -14.99 -15.50
N ARG A 55 9.06 -15.85 -14.79
CA ARG A 55 8.89 -17.26 -15.18
C ARG A 55 8.07 -17.44 -16.46
N ARG A 56 7.13 -16.54 -16.73
CA ARG A 56 6.14 -16.64 -17.80
C ARG A 56 6.51 -15.84 -19.04
N ASP A 57 7.14 -14.68 -18.86
CA ASP A 57 7.48 -13.72 -19.89
C ASP A 57 8.76 -12.98 -19.48
N ALA A 58 9.88 -13.37 -20.09
CA ALA A 58 11.20 -12.84 -19.74
C ALA A 58 11.31 -11.31 -19.96
N ASN A 59 10.70 -10.78 -21.03
CA ASN A 59 10.76 -9.36 -21.35
C ASN A 59 9.96 -8.52 -20.36
N GLN A 60 8.72 -8.92 -20.07
CA GLN A 60 7.89 -8.23 -19.08
C GLN A 60 8.46 -8.39 -17.68
N GLY A 61 8.98 -9.57 -17.36
CA GLY A 61 9.64 -9.85 -16.09
C GLY A 61 10.85 -8.94 -15.85
N ALA A 62 11.67 -8.71 -16.87
CA ALA A 62 12.82 -7.81 -16.77
C ALA A 62 12.39 -6.36 -16.48
N ARG A 63 11.31 -5.89 -17.10
CA ARG A 63 10.77 -4.54 -16.83
C ARG A 63 10.25 -4.40 -15.40
N LEU A 64 9.53 -5.40 -14.91
CA LEU A 64 9.03 -5.39 -13.53
C LEU A 64 10.17 -5.50 -12.52
N ARG A 65 11.19 -6.30 -12.81
CA ARG A 65 12.40 -6.41 -11.99
C ARG A 65 13.10 -5.06 -11.88
N ALA A 66 13.30 -4.38 -13.00
CA ALA A 66 13.91 -3.07 -13.01
C ALA A 66 13.08 -2.05 -12.19
N TRP A 67 11.75 -2.05 -12.35
CA TRP A 67 10.88 -1.19 -11.57
C TRP A 67 10.99 -1.46 -10.06
N LEU A 68 10.97 -2.72 -9.64
CA LEU A 68 11.07 -3.07 -8.23
C LEU A 68 12.43 -2.67 -7.64
N ASP A 69 13.51 -3.01 -8.33
CA ASP A 69 14.87 -2.82 -7.82
C ASP A 69 15.37 -1.38 -7.95
N GLU A 70 14.96 -0.66 -8.99
CA GLU A 70 15.47 0.68 -9.30
C GLU A 70 14.54 1.82 -8.90
N SER A 71 13.25 1.55 -8.70
CA SER A 71 12.26 2.57 -8.32
C SER A 71 11.68 2.34 -6.93
N VAL A 72 11.13 1.16 -6.65
CA VAL A 72 10.44 0.90 -5.39
C VAL A 72 11.41 0.78 -4.21
N ARG A 73 12.42 -0.07 -4.33
CA ARG A 73 13.39 -0.29 -3.25
C ARG A 73 14.11 0.99 -2.84
N PRO A 74 14.65 1.80 -3.76
CA PRO A 74 15.29 3.07 -3.39
C PRO A 74 14.33 4.06 -2.73
N GLU A 75 13.07 4.12 -3.21
CA GLU A 75 12.06 5.02 -2.65
C GLU A 75 11.80 4.74 -1.17
N PHE A 76 11.74 3.46 -0.78
CA PHE A 76 11.38 3.06 0.59
C PHE A 76 12.57 2.71 1.49
N ILE A 77 13.80 3.06 1.13
CA ILE A 77 14.95 2.87 2.02
C ILE A 77 14.67 3.55 3.37
N GLY A 78 14.79 2.77 4.47
CA GLY A 78 14.50 3.23 5.83
C GLY A 78 13.02 3.34 6.17
N ARG A 79 12.12 3.00 5.23
CA ARG A 79 10.67 3.07 5.41
C ARG A 79 9.94 1.75 5.11
N VAL A 80 10.66 0.65 5.15
CA VAL A 80 10.10 -0.71 5.13
C VAL A 80 10.01 -1.20 6.56
N LEU A 81 8.78 -1.43 7.06
CA LEU A 81 8.55 -1.84 8.44
C LEU A 81 8.57 -3.37 8.55
N PRO A 82 9.31 -3.91 9.52
CA PRO A 82 9.44 -5.35 9.71
C PRO A 82 8.20 -5.95 10.35
N VAL A 83 8.02 -7.26 10.18
CA VAL A 83 7.11 -8.08 10.98
C VAL A 83 7.92 -8.63 12.14
N ASN A 84 7.90 -7.93 13.27
CA ASN A 84 8.57 -8.32 14.51
C ASN A 84 7.58 -8.97 15.50
N GLU A 85 8.07 -9.32 16.70
CA GLU A 85 7.25 -9.95 17.72
C GLU A 85 6.05 -9.07 18.14
N ALA A 86 6.24 -7.76 18.29
CA ALA A 86 5.16 -6.85 18.66
C ALA A 86 4.03 -6.84 17.62
N VAL A 87 4.39 -6.81 16.34
CA VAL A 87 3.44 -6.91 15.22
C VAL A 87 2.75 -8.27 15.23
N ALA A 88 3.49 -9.36 15.43
CA ALA A 88 2.94 -10.70 15.44
C ALA A 88 1.91 -10.88 16.58
N ILE A 89 2.21 -10.39 17.78
CA ILE A 89 1.29 -10.46 18.92
C ILE A 89 0.03 -9.63 18.65
N ARG A 90 0.18 -8.44 18.11
CA ARG A 90 -0.96 -7.60 17.72
C ARG A 90 -1.81 -8.26 16.65
N CYS A 91 -1.18 -8.91 15.67
CA CYS A 91 -1.87 -9.67 14.63
C CYS A 91 -2.68 -10.84 15.22
N ALA A 92 -2.13 -11.55 16.21
CA ALA A 92 -2.83 -12.64 16.90
C ALA A 92 -4.19 -12.18 17.47
N ARG A 93 -4.25 -10.97 18.03
CA ARG A 93 -5.49 -10.39 18.56
C ARG A 93 -6.54 -10.11 17.47
N LEU A 94 -6.11 -9.83 16.24
CA LEU A 94 -7.01 -9.61 15.11
C LEU A 94 -7.67 -10.90 14.63
N HIS A 95 -7.08 -12.07 14.92
CA HIS A 95 -7.62 -13.38 14.56
C HIS A 95 -8.65 -13.94 15.55
N VAL A 96 -8.88 -13.27 16.66
CA VAL A 96 -9.80 -13.72 17.70
C VAL A 96 -10.91 -12.66 17.86
N PRO A 97 -12.19 -13.05 17.83
CA PRO A 97 -12.72 -14.42 17.81
C PRO A 97 -12.64 -15.13 16.46
N ASP A 98 -12.54 -14.38 15.34
CA ASP A 98 -12.61 -14.96 14.01
C ASP A 98 -11.31 -14.75 13.22
N PRO A 99 -10.78 -15.79 12.54
CA PRO A 99 -9.61 -15.65 11.70
C PRO A 99 -9.81 -14.63 10.59
N ARG A 100 -8.73 -13.95 10.20
CA ARG A 100 -8.67 -12.97 9.10
C ARG A 100 -7.72 -13.47 8.02
N PRO A 101 -7.78 -12.93 6.78
CA PRO A 101 -6.72 -13.14 5.80
C PRO A 101 -5.37 -12.76 6.42
N GLU A 102 -4.42 -13.68 6.41
CA GLU A 102 -3.21 -13.56 7.24
C GLU A 102 -2.32 -12.37 6.83
N ARG A 103 -2.09 -12.19 5.53
CA ARG A 103 -1.26 -11.08 5.05
C ARG A 103 -1.88 -9.72 5.36
N ASP A 104 -3.17 -9.56 5.13
CA ASP A 104 -3.89 -8.31 5.44
C ASP A 104 -3.92 -8.05 6.93
N ALA A 105 -4.10 -9.08 7.76
CA ALA A 105 -4.05 -8.95 9.21
C ALA A 105 -2.67 -8.50 9.70
N LEU A 106 -1.58 -9.01 9.11
CA LEU A 106 -0.22 -8.59 9.44
C LEU A 106 0.07 -7.15 8.99
N ILE A 107 -0.42 -6.75 7.84
CA ILE A 107 -0.33 -5.35 7.38
C ILE A 107 -1.11 -4.43 8.31
N ALA A 108 -2.34 -4.79 8.68
CA ALA A 108 -3.13 -4.03 9.63
C ALA A 108 -2.46 -3.93 11.01
N ALA A 109 -1.91 -5.04 11.51
CA ALA A 109 -1.17 -5.07 12.76
C ALA A 109 0.07 -4.17 12.75
N THR A 110 0.78 -4.13 11.64
CA THR A 110 1.93 -3.22 11.44
C THR A 110 1.48 -1.77 11.54
N ALA A 111 0.41 -1.41 10.86
CA ALA A 111 -0.14 -0.05 10.91
C ALA A 111 -0.61 0.32 12.33
N LEU A 112 -1.31 -0.57 13.01
CA LEU A 112 -1.76 -0.36 14.39
C LEU A 112 -0.60 -0.17 15.34
N GLU A 113 0.47 -0.96 15.22
CA GLU A 113 1.65 -0.86 16.06
C GLU A 113 2.38 0.47 15.90
N HIS A 114 2.41 1.02 14.70
CA HIS A 114 3.11 2.27 14.40
C HIS A 114 2.20 3.50 14.31
N GLY A 115 0.90 3.34 14.56
CA GLY A 115 -0.05 4.46 14.50
C GLY A 115 -0.25 5.02 13.09
N LEU A 116 -0.20 4.16 12.07
CA LEU A 116 -0.32 4.55 10.66
C LEU A 116 -1.73 4.30 10.12
N THR A 117 -2.10 5.08 9.11
CA THR A 117 -3.30 4.85 8.30
C THR A 117 -2.96 3.93 7.12
N VAL A 118 -3.71 2.86 6.94
CA VAL A 118 -3.54 1.96 5.77
C VAL A 118 -4.18 2.59 4.55
N VAL A 119 -3.43 2.67 3.47
CA VAL A 119 -3.92 3.12 2.16
C VAL A 119 -4.12 1.89 1.29
N THR A 120 -5.36 1.59 0.93
CA THR A 120 -5.72 0.35 0.23
C THR A 120 -7.00 0.51 -0.58
N ARG A 121 -7.10 -0.26 -1.66
CA ARG A 121 -8.34 -0.47 -2.38
C ARG A 121 -9.27 -1.46 -1.67
N ASN A 122 -8.71 -2.34 -0.84
CA ASN A 122 -9.38 -3.49 -0.24
C ASN A 122 -9.96 -3.17 1.15
N GLU A 123 -10.92 -2.25 1.22
CA GLU A 123 -11.51 -1.82 2.49
C GLU A 123 -12.17 -2.96 3.27
N ALA A 124 -12.84 -3.89 2.58
CA ALA A 124 -13.60 -4.96 3.22
C ALA A 124 -12.74 -5.84 4.13
N ASP A 125 -11.50 -6.13 3.73
CA ASP A 125 -10.59 -6.98 4.51
C ASP A 125 -9.92 -6.22 5.66
N PHE A 126 -9.84 -4.89 5.60
CA PHE A 126 -9.22 -4.07 6.64
C PHE A 126 -10.20 -3.49 7.65
N LYS A 127 -11.43 -3.16 7.26
CA LYS A 127 -12.44 -2.60 8.18
C LYS A 127 -12.60 -3.37 9.48
N PRO A 128 -12.70 -4.72 9.46
CA PRO A 128 -12.88 -5.48 10.70
C PRO A 128 -11.70 -5.40 11.67
N THR A 129 -10.54 -4.97 11.21
CA THR A 129 -9.33 -4.83 12.05
C THR A 129 -9.33 -3.58 12.91
N GLY A 130 -10.20 -2.60 12.63
CA GLY A 130 -10.26 -1.33 13.33
C GLY A 130 -9.16 -0.33 12.96
N VAL A 131 -8.27 -0.66 12.00
CA VAL A 131 -7.23 0.27 11.54
C VAL A 131 -7.83 1.45 10.76
N ALA A 132 -7.23 2.62 10.88
CA ALA A 132 -7.60 3.77 10.06
C ALA A 132 -7.32 3.49 8.58
N LEU A 133 -8.26 3.83 7.71
CA LEU A 133 -8.21 3.50 6.27
C LEU A 133 -8.37 4.74 5.41
N VAL A 134 -7.66 4.73 4.29
CA VAL A 134 -7.89 5.61 3.14
C VAL A 134 -7.97 4.74 1.89
N ASN A 135 -9.06 4.89 1.12
CA ASN A 135 -9.20 4.28 -0.19
C ASN A 135 -9.16 5.37 -1.27
N PRO A 136 -8.01 5.58 -1.93
CA PRO A 136 -7.89 6.65 -2.91
C PRO A 136 -8.70 6.40 -4.18
N TRP A 137 -9.09 5.16 -4.49
CA TRP A 137 -9.97 4.84 -5.63
C TRP A 137 -11.40 5.35 -5.44
N SER A 138 -11.90 5.39 -4.21
CA SER A 138 -13.25 5.83 -3.88
C SER A 138 -13.34 7.33 -3.57
N ARG A 139 -12.22 8.07 -3.65
CA ARG A 139 -12.18 9.48 -3.37
C ARG A 139 -13.00 10.23 -4.42
N LYS A 140 -14.19 10.73 -4.03
CA LYS A 140 -14.93 11.67 -4.84
C LYS A 140 -14.04 12.89 -5.06
N ARG A 141 -13.99 13.44 -6.30
CA ARG A 141 -13.44 14.77 -6.55
C ARG A 141 -14.05 15.68 -5.49
N SER A 142 -13.26 16.27 -4.62
CA SER A 142 -13.72 17.39 -3.84
C SER A 142 -14.20 18.44 -4.85
N ALA A 143 -15.47 18.82 -4.76
CA ALA A 143 -15.96 19.96 -5.50
C ALA A 143 -14.99 21.13 -5.23
N PRO A 144 -14.64 21.94 -6.24
CA PRO A 144 -13.87 23.14 -5.99
C PRO A 144 -14.58 23.91 -4.89
N ALA A 145 -13.81 24.44 -3.92
CA ALA A 145 -14.35 25.29 -2.89
C ALA A 145 -15.19 26.38 -3.59
N PRO A 146 -16.39 26.72 -3.05
CA PRO A 146 -17.18 27.77 -3.65
C PRO A 146 -16.30 29.02 -3.71
N GLU A 147 -16.15 29.58 -4.90
CA GLU A 147 -15.54 30.89 -5.08
C GLU A 147 -16.30 31.84 -4.15
N ILE A 148 -15.61 32.32 -3.13
CA ILE A 148 -16.14 33.40 -2.31
C ILE A 148 -16.11 34.63 -3.22
N ALA A 149 -17.26 34.94 -3.82
CA ALA A 149 -17.44 36.21 -4.50
C ALA A 149 -17.24 37.34 -3.47
N LEU A 150 -16.14 38.05 -3.63
CA LEU A 150 -15.94 39.29 -2.92
C LEU A 150 -16.83 40.38 -3.50
#